data_08fa2f7d49fc333923cb0edc79448575
#
_entry.id   08fa2f7d49fc333923cb0edc79448575
#
_cell.length_a   1.000
_cell.length_b   1.000
_cell.length_c   1.000
_cell.angle_alpha   90.00
_cell.angle_beta   90.00
_cell.angle_gamma   90.00
#
_symmetry.space_group_name_H-M   'P 1'
#
loop_
_entity.id
_entity.type
_entity.pdbx_description
1 polymer ?
#
loop_
_entity_poly.entity_id
_entity_poly.type
_entity_poly.pdbx_seq_one_letter_code
_entity_poly.pdbx_strand_id
1 'polypeptide(L)'
;MLNPASMRKIVLITGGFDPVHSGHLEYIKSACELGDTLVVGVNSDEWLTRKKGQPFMPLSERKAIIAVFYTHLTLPTKRIV
;
A
#
# COMPACT_ATOMS: atom_id res chain seq x y z
N MET A 1 -26.70 18.92 -5.36
CA MET A 1 -26.34 17.83 -4.44
C MET A 1 -25.24 17.00 -5.05
N LEU A 2 -24.28 16.61 -4.21
CA LEU A 2 -23.16 15.82 -4.70
C LEU A 2 -23.58 14.39 -4.96
N ASN A 3 -23.12 13.88 -6.09
CA ASN A 3 -23.25 12.47 -6.44
C ASN A 3 -22.38 11.64 -5.48
N PRO A 4 -22.85 10.48 -4.99
CA PRO A 4 -22.01 9.63 -4.15
C PRO A 4 -20.63 9.33 -4.75
N ALA A 5 -20.54 9.22 -6.07
CA ALA A 5 -19.26 8.99 -6.74
C ALA A 5 -18.31 10.19 -6.59
N SER A 6 -18.83 11.41 -6.52
CA SER A 6 -18.01 12.61 -6.36
C SER A 6 -17.55 12.79 -4.91
N MET A 7 -18.09 12.00 -3.98
CA MET A 7 -17.69 12.02 -2.58
C MET A 7 -16.77 10.84 -2.23
N ARG A 8 -16.31 10.12 -3.25
CA ARG A 8 -15.41 8.98 -3.04
C ARG A 8 -14.11 9.45 -2.41
N LYS A 9 -13.71 8.75 -1.37
CA LYS A 9 -12.46 9.04 -0.67
C LYS A 9 -11.34 8.15 -1.19
N ILE A 10 -10.23 8.79 -1.53
CA ILE A 10 -9.02 8.10 -1.93
C ILE A 10 -8.06 8.16 -0.75
N VAL A 11 -7.61 6.99 -0.30
CA VAL A 11 -6.63 6.89 0.78
C VAL A 11 -5.30 6.49 0.16
N LEU A 12 -4.27 7.28 0.43
CA LEU A 12 -2.91 6.99 0.00
C LEU A 12 -2.08 6.66 1.23
N ILE A 13 -1.45 5.50 1.20
CA ILE A 13 -0.45 5.14 2.20
C ILE A 13 0.86 4.85 1.49
N THR A 14 1.96 5.17 2.15
CA THR A 14 3.29 4.95 1.59
C THR A 14 4.19 4.30 2.63
N GLY A 15 5.20 3.59 2.17
CA GLY A 15 6.18 2.99 3.05
C GLY A 15 7.22 2.18 2.31
N GLY A 16 8.26 1.79 3.05
CA GLY A 16 9.30 0.92 2.50
C GLY A 16 8.84 -0.52 2.41
N PHE A 17 8.11 -0.98 3.41
CA PHE A 17 7.65 -2.37 3.50
C PHE A 17 8.83 -3.33 3.32
N ASP A 18 9.88 -3.10 4.08
CA ASP A 18 11.14 -3.81 3.90
C ASP A 18 11.77 -4.19 5.24
N PRO A 19 11.50 -5.40 5.72
CA PRO A 19 10.61 -6.40 5.13
C PRO A 19 9.13 -6.11 5.37
N VAL A 20 8.27 -6.77 4.60
CA VAL A 20 6.83 -6.73 4.86
C VAL A 20 6.54 -7.64 6.05
N HIS A 21 5.80 -7.14 7.03
CA HIS A 21 5.44 -7.93 8.21
C HIS A 21 3.98 -7.66 8.61
N SER A 22 3.52 -8.39 9.62
CA SER A 22 2.12 -8.33 10.05
C SER A 22 1.66 -6.91 10.42
N GLY A 23 2.55 -6.10 10.99
CA GLY A 23 2.22 -4.71 11.31
C GLY A 23 1.86 -3.90 10.07
N HIS A 24 2.55 -4.15 8.97
CA HIS A 24 2.23 -3.48 7.69
C HIS A 24 0.87 -3.92 7.18
N LEU A 25 0.54 -5.21 7.30
CA LEU A 25 -0.74 -5.73 6.84
C LEU A 25 -1.89 -5.14 7.65
N GLU A 26 -1.72 -4.99 8.95
CA GLU A 26 -2.70 -4.33 9.81
C GLU A 26 -2.89 -2.87 9.43
N TYR A 27 -1.80 -2.17 9.11
CA TYR A 27 -1.84 -0.79 8.67
C TYR A 27 -2.64 -0.64 7.38
N ILE A 28 -2.37 -1.51 6.40
CA ILE A 28 -3.09 -1.51 5.12
C ILE A 28 -4.58 -1.80 5.35
N LYS A 29 -4.88 -2.78 6.18
CA LYS A 29 -6.24 -3.14 6.49
C LYS A 29 -6.99 -1.99 7.14
N SER A 30 -6.36 -1.31 8.10
CA SER A 30 -6.97 -0.14 8.75
C SER A 30 -7.21 0.99 7.77
N ALA A 31 -6.27 1.21 6.85
CA ALA A 31 -6.42 2.24 5.83
C ALA A 31 -7.59 1.95 4.89
N CYS A 32 -7.84 0.68 4.62
CA CYS A 32 -8.97 0.25 3.80
C CYS A 32 -10.30 0.77 4.31
N GLU A 33 -10.43 0.89 5.62
CA GLU A 33 -11.69 1.29 6.25
C GLU A 33 -11.94 2.79 6.17
N LEU A 34 -10.93 3.55 5.73
CA LEU A 34 -11.01 5.01 5.70
C LEU A 34 -11.53 5.58 4.39
N GLY A 35 -11.66 4.77 3.35
CA GLY A 35 -12.09 5.30 2.06
C GLY A 35 -12.55 4.21 1.10
N ASP A 36 -12.85 4.64 -0.12
CA ASP A 36 -13.39 3.78 -1.17
C ASP A 36 -12.31 3.26 -2.11
N THR A 37 -11.21 3.98 -2.20
CA THR A 37 -10.08 3.63 -3.05
C THR A 37 -8.82 3.67 -2.20
N LEU A 38 -8.04 2.62 -2.26
CA LEU A 38 -6.78 2.56 -1.54
C LEU A 38 -5.62 2.48 -2.53
N VAL A 39 -4.67 3.38 -2.38
CA VAL A 39 -3.44 3.39 -3.17
C VAL A 39 -2.28 3.15 -2.20
N VAL A 40 -1.50 2.12 -2.46
CA VAL A 40 -0.32 1.81 -1.65
C VAL A 40 0.93 2.16 -2.45
N GLY A 41 1.68 3.14 -1.97
CA GLY A 41 2.95 3.52 -2.55
C GLY A 41 4.09 2.77 -1.87
N VAL A 42 4.88 2.05 -2.66
CA VAL A 42 6.00 1.27 -2.15
C VAL A 42 7.30 1.96 -2.57
N ASN A 43 8.12 2.33 -1.61
CA ASN A 43 9.35 3.06 -1.89
C ASN A 43 10.33 2.22 -2.72
N SER A 44 11.04 2.88 -3.61
CA SER A 44 11.99 2.23 -4.51
C SER A 44 13.20 1.66 -3.76
N ASP A 45 13.91 0.75 -4.41
CA ASP A 45 15.17 0.21 -3.86
C ASP A 45 16.20 1.33 -3.69
N GLU A 46 16.22 2.29 -4.60
CA GLU A 46 17.15 3.45 -4.49
C GLU A 46 16.85 4.27 -3.25
N TRP A 47 15.58 4.52 -2.98
CA TRP A 47 15.17 5.27 -1.80
C TRP A 47 15.62 4.56 -0.52
N LEU A 48 15.40 3.24 -0.45
CA LEU A 48 15.80 2.44 0.71
C LEU A 48 17.32 2.40 0.87
N THR A 49 18.04 2.34 -0.23
CA THR A 49 19.50 2.37 -0.20
C THR A 49 20.01 3.66 0.41
N ARG A 50 19.40 4.79 0.07
CA ARG A 50 19.79 6.08 0.66
C ARG A 50 19.41 6.18 2.13
N LYS A 51 18.33 5.51 2.54
CA LYS A 51 17.84 5.62 3.92
C LYS A 51 18.55 4.68 4.88
N LYS A 52 18.83 3.46 4.46
CA LYS A 52 19.36 2.44 5.37
C LYS A 52 20.51 1.61 4.81
N GLY A 53 21.02 2.03 3.66
CA GLY A 53 22.21 1.39 3.06
C GLY A 53 21.89 0.31 2.05
N GLN A 54 20.90 -0.53 2.32
CA GLN A 54 20.57 -1.63 1.43
C GLN A 54 19.20 -2.18 1.75
N PRO A 55 18.35 -2.46 0.75
CA PRO A 55 17.07 -3.09 1.02
C PRO A 55 17.24 -4.56 1.40
N PHE A 56 16.40 -5.06 2.30
CA PHE A 56 16.35 -6.48 2.62
C PHE A 56 15.67 -7.27 1.52
N MET A 57 14.66 -6.67 0.88
CA MET A 57 13.88 -7.29 -0.18
C MET A 57 13.80 -6.35 -1.36
N PRO A 58 14.02 -6.84 -2.60
CA PRO A 58 13.86 -5.97 -3.77
C PRO A 58 12.41 -5.55 -3.95
N LEU A 59 12.20 -4.45 -4.64
CA LEU A 59 10.87 -3.86 -4.84
C LEU A 59 9.88 -4.88 -5.41
N SER A 60 10.30 -5.68 -6.37
CA SER A 60 9.42 -6.68 -7.00
C SER A 60 8.86 -7.67 -5.97
N GLU A 61 9.68 -8.08 -5.02
CA GLU A 61 9.25 -9.00 -3.96
C GLU A 61 8.32 -8.32 -2.97
N ARG A 62 8.65 -7.09 -2.59
CA ARG A 62 7.81 -6.33 -1.65
C ARG A 62 6.42 -6.11 -2.23
N LYS A 63 6.36 -5.72 -3.51
CA LYS A 63 5.08 -5.51 -4.19
C LYS A 63 4.30 -6.82 -4.33
N ALA A 64 4.99 -7.93 -4.62
CA ALA A 64 4.32 -9.22 -4.77
C ALA A 64 3.65 -9.67 -3.48
N ILE A 65 4.32 -9.51 -2.34
CA ILE A 65 3.75 -9.90 -1.05
C ILE A 65 2.55 -9.02 -0.71
N ILE A 66 2.67 -7.72 -0.90
CA ILE A 66 1.57 -6.78 -0.66
C ILE A 66 0.39 -7.11 -1.57
N ALA A 67 0.65 -7.46 -2.82
CA ALA A 67 -0.41 -7.79 -3.77
C ALA A 67 -1.21 -9.03 -3.36
N VAL A 68 -0.55 -10.04 -2.83
CA VAL A 68 -1.23 -11.23 -2.33
C VAL A 68 -2.23 -10.87 -1.22
N PHE A 69 -1.79 -10.08 -0.25
CA PHE A 69 -2.67 -9.62 0.81
C PHE A 69 -3.80 -8.74 0.27
N TYR A 70 -3.44 -7.86 -0.65
CA TYR A 70 -4.34 -6.86 -1.21
C TYR A 70 -5.54 -7.49 -1.91
N THR A 71 -5.35 -8.66 -2.53
CA THR A 71 -6.44 -9.34 -3.25
C THR A 71 -7.56 -9.81 -2.32
N HIS A 72 -7.30 -9.88 -1.02
CA HIS A 72 -8.30 -10.28 -0.04
C HIS A 72 -9.09 -9.09 0.53
N LEU A 73 -8.73 -7.88 0.15
CA LEU A 73 -9.44 -6.70 0.63
C LEU A 73 -10.70 -6.45 -0.20
N THR A 74 -11.77 -6.05 0.48
CA THR A 74 -13.06 -5.81 -0.16
C THR A 74 -13.22 -4.35 -0.51
N LEU A 75 -12.47 -3.89 -1.50
CA LEU A 75 -12.57 -2.52 -2.00
C LEU A 75 -12.82 -2.52 -3.50
N PRO A 76 -13.62 -1.54 -3.99
CA PRO A 76 -13.87 -1.45 -5.43
C PRO A 76 -12.61 -1.13 -6.23
N THR A 77 -11.70 -0.34 -5.67
CA THR A 77 -10.47 0.05 -6.37
C THR A 77 -9.27 -0.03 -5.44
N LYS A 78 -8.24 -0.73 -5.90
CA LYS A 78 -6.98 -0.90 -5.18
C LYS A 78 -5.83 -0.73 -6.15
N ARG A 79 -4.77 0.00 -5.73
CA ARG A 79 -3.58 0.19 -6.56
C ARG A 79 -2.32 0.10 -5.72
N ILE A 80 -1.29 -0.50 -6.32
CA ILE A 80 0.06 -0.53 -5.76
C ILE A 80 0.98 0.21 -6.74
N VAL A 81 1.68 1.19 -6.24
CA VAL A 81 2.59 1.98 -7.07
C VAL A 81 3.95 2.13 -6.41
#